data_6ac93a5f3538f0d4112201f823f4ad04
#
_entry.id   6ac93a5f3538f0d4112201f823f4ad04
#
_cell.length_a   1.000
_cell.length_b   1.000
_cell.length_c   1.000
_cell.angle_alpha   90.00
_cell.angle_beta   90.00
_cell.angle_gamma   90.00
#
_symmetry.space_group_name_H-M   'P 1'
#
loop_
_entity.id
_entity.type
_entity.pdbx_description
1 polymer ?
#
loop_
_entity_poly.entity_id
_entity_poly.type
_entity_poly.pdbx_seq_one_letter_code
_entity_poly.pdbx_strand_id
1 'polypeptide(L)'
;MKKITSKLVAVLMIVVMAFGISGTATVKTEAKESKGYVIKVNLGTNCTTVYKNGKAIKAMICSPSNETPTGTFYTPVKYRWHEMIGNCYAQYCTRITDSILFHSVWYYKNGDKSTMSVKAYNVMGQKASHGCVRLLCKDSKWIYDHCALGTKVIIFRGTKKDDPIKRPSFTPITNGKFTDWDPTDPDPKNPYKSNKPVITAKVKTIEYGTKVKLSDLITVKDRAGNVLTTKNAKI
;
A
#
# COMPACT_ATOMS: atom_id res chain seq x y z
N MET A 1 -9.76 -62.80 -15.83
CA MET A 1 -9.88 -61.55 -15.05
C MET A 1 -9.23 -61.80 -13.68
N LYS A 2 -8.07 -61.21 -13.42
CA LYS A 2 -7.23 -61.51 -12.26
C LYS A 2 -7.68 -60.69 -11.04
N LYS A 3 -8.02 -61.38 -9.94
CA LYS A 3 -8.28 -60.78 -8.63
C LYS A 3 -6.96 -60.41 -7.97
N ILE A 4 -6.62 -59.13 -8.02
CA ILE A 4 -5.51 -58.51 -7.25
C ILE A 4 -6.10 -57.31 -6.57
N THR A 5 -6.48 -57.41 -5.29
CA THR A 5 -6.79 -56.16 -4.54
C THR A 5 -6.90 -56.27 -3.03
N SER A 6 -6.90 -57.45 -2.41
CA SER A 6 -7.16 -57.47 -0.96
C SER A 6 -5.93 -57.58 -0.05
N LYS A 7 -4.76 -57.90 -0.58
CA LYS A 7 -3.54 -58.04 0.26
C LYS A 7 -2.67 -56.78 0.34
N LEU A 8 -2.81 -55.82 -0.59
CA LEU A 8 -1.98 -54.59 -0.56
C LEU A 8 -2.57 -53.53 0.38
N VAL A 9 -3.87 -53.52 0.61
CA VAL A 9 -4.52 -52.53 1.52
C VAL A 9 -4.28 -52.91 3.00
N ALA A 10 -4.14 -54.21 3.32
CA ALA A 10 -3.90 -54.65 4.70
C ALA A 10 -2.46 -54.36 5.17
N VAL A 11 -1.46 -54.32 4.28
CA VAL A 11 -0.08 -54.00 4.63
C VAL A 11 0.13 -52.52 4.84
N LEU A 12 -0.66 -51.66 4.19
CA LEU A 12 -0.54 -50.18 4.37
C LEU A 12 -1.18 -49.71 5.69
N MET A 13 -2.15 -50.42 6.24
CA MET A 13 -2.78 -50.07 7.53
C MET A 13 -1.99 -50.55 8.76
N ILE A 14 -1.12 -51.55 8.65
CA ILE A 14 -0.31 -52.04 9.77
C ILE A 14 0.92 -51.17 10.03
N VAL A 15 1.41 -50.45 9.03
CA VAL A 15 2.55 -49.55 9.20
C VAL A 15 2.17 -48.23 9.90
N VAL A 16 0.90 -47.85 9.91
CA VAL A 16 0.40 -46.61 10.58
C VAL A 16 0.16 -46.81 12.09
N MET A 17 0.04 -48.04 12.59
CA MET A 17 -0.26 -48.31 14.01
C MET A 17 0.97 -48.67 14.86
N ALA A 18 2.18 -48.73 14.32
CA ALA A 18 3.36 -49.15 15.05
C ALA A 18 4.28 -48.00 15.55
N PHE A 19 3.95 -46.74 15.27
CA PHE A 19 4.69 -45.59 15.81
C PHE A 19 3.78 -44.66 16.63
N GLY A 20 3.24 -45.19 17.72
CA GLY A 20 2.71 -44.41 18.84
C GLY A 20 3.86 -43.82 19.62
N ILE A 21 4.54 -42.81 19.13
CA ILE A 21 5.43 -41.97 19.92
C ILE A 21 4.69 -40.64 20.12
N SER A 22 4.26 -40.44 21.37
CA SER A 22 3.81 -39.17 21.92
C SER A 22 4.95 -38.13 21.83
N GLY A 23 5.16 -37.57 20.68
CA GLY A 23 5.94 -36.38 20.50
C GLY A 23 5.03 -35.35 19.88
N THR A 24 4.67 -34.31 20.60
CA THR A 24 4.11 -33.09 20.04
C THR A 24 5.14 -32.51 19.08
N ALA A 25 5.18 -33.05 17.85
CA ALA A 25 5.91 -32.39 16.77
C ALA A 25 5.19 -31.08 16.50
N THR A 26 5.64 -30.01 17.12
CA THR A 26 5.39 -28.68 16.62
C THR A 26 5.94 -28.67 15.20
N VAL A 27 5.06 -28.80 14.23
CA VAL A 27 5.37 -28.50 12.84
C VAL A 27 5.71 -27.02 12.81
N LYS A 28 6.99 -26.69 13.05
CA LYS A 28 7.52 -25.41 12.58
C LYS A 28 7.37 -25.46 11.07
N THR A 29 6.29 -24.88 10.57
CA THR A 29 6.20 -24.51 9.18
C THR A 29 7.33 -23.50 8.98
N GLU A 30 8.48 -23.95 8.53
CA GLU A 30 9.53 -23.06 8.05
C GLU A 30 8.89 -22.29 6.90
N ALA A 31 8.52 -21.06 7.17
CA ALA A 31 8.04 -20.15 6.16
C ALA A 31 9.21 -20.03 5.16
N LYS A 32 9.01 -20.61 3.97
CA LYS A 32 9.96 -20.58 2.86
C LYS A 32 10.46 -19.16 2.70
N GLU A 33 11.74 -18.92 2.96
CA GLU A 33 12.34 -17.59 2.97
C GLU A 33 11.86 -16.79 1.76
N SER A 34 11.17 -15.70 2.02
CA SER A 34 10.59 -14.84 1.00
C SER A 34 11.71 -14.20 0.19
N LYS A 35 11.98 -14.71 -1.01
CA LYS A 35 12.83 -14.12 -2.09
C LYS A 35 13.72 -12.92 -1.68
N GLY A 36 14.39 -12.98 -0.50
CA GLY A 36 15.35 -11.99 -0.03
C GLY A 36 14.78 -10.61 0.37
N TYR A 37 13.46 -10.45 0.49
CA TYR A 37 12.86 -9.22 1.01
C TYR A 37 12.74 -9.23 2.53
N VAL A 38 13.07 -8.08 3.15
CA VAL A 38 12.81 -7.77 4.56
C VAL A 38 12.19 -6.38 4.63
N ILE A 39 11.15 -6.21 5.42
CA ILE A 39 10.50 -4.92 5.65
C ILE A 39 10.84 -4.45 7.06
N LYS A 40 11.35 -3.23 7.21
CA LYS A 40 11.58 -2.60 8.52
C LYS A 40 10.65 -1.41 8.67
N VAL A 41 9.93 -1.33 9.79
CA VAL A 41 9.03 -0.23 10.13
C VAL A 41 9.62 0.51 11.33
N ASN A 42 10.06 1.74 11.12
CA ASN A 42 10.55 2.63 12.17
C ASN A 42 9.40 3.50 12.69
N LEU A 43 8.89 3.16 13.87
CA LEU A 43 7.80 3.88 14.53
C LEU A 43 8.21 5.26 15.06
N GLY A 44 9.50 5.52 15.21
CA GLY A 44 10.02 6.81 15.66
C GLY A 44 10.01 7.87 14.54
N THR A 45 10.09 7.42 13.28
CA THR A 45 10.13 8.32 12.11
C THR A 45 8.92 8.17 11.21
N ASN A 46 8.03 7.19 11.48
CA ASN A 46 6.92 6.81 10.61
C ASN A 46 7.39 6.49 9.20
N CYS A 47 8.48 5.71 9.12
CA CYS A 47 9.11 5.29 7.87
C CYS A 47 9.11 3.76 7.76
N THR A 48 8.68 3.25 6.63
CA THR A 48 8.81 1.83 6.27
C THR A 48 9.89 1.68 5.22
N THR A 49 10.92 0.88 5.48
CA THR A 49 12.01 0.62 4.53
C THR A 49 12.00 -0.83 4.10
N VAL A 50 12.04 -1.05 2.79
CA VAL A 50 12.15 -2.38 2.20
C VAL A 50 13.62 -2.65 1.85
N TYR A 51 14.08 -3.83 2.24
CA TYR A 51 15.40 -4.36 1.92
C TYR A 51 15.25 -5.54 0.95
N LYS A 52 16.21 -5.69 0.06
CA LYS A 52 16.38 -6.88 -0.78
C LYS A 52 17.82 -7.35 -0.68
N ASN A 53 18.02 -8.60 -0.29
CA ASN A 53 19.36 -9.19 -0.09
C ASN A 53 20.25 -8.30 0.81
N GLY A 54 19.71 -7.82 1.93
CA GLY A 54 20.42 -6.96 2.89
C GLY A 54 20.55 -5.48 2.49
N LYS A 55 20.29 -5.10 1.22
CA LYS A 55 20.39 -3.72 0.73
C LYS A 55 19.03 -3.02 0.83
N ALA A 56 18.98 -1.83 1.41
CA ALA A 56 17.79 -0.98 1.40
C ALA A 56 17.50 -0.50 -0.04
N ILE A 57 16.28 -0.73 -0.52
CA ILE A 57 15.91 -0.44 -1.91
C ILE A 57 14.75 0.55 -2.04
N LYS A 58 13.94 0.71 -0.99
CA LYS A 58 12.78 1.58 -1.03
C LYS A 58 12.40 2.06 0.36
N ALA A 59 12.11 3.36 0.50
CA ALA A 59 11.48 3.94 1.68
C ALA A 59 10.04 4.36 1.34
N MET A 60 9.15 4.26 2.32
CA MET A 60 7.73 4.58 2.23
C MET A 60 7.33 5.38 3.45
N ILE A 61 6.56 6.44 3.27
CA ILE A 61 5.90 7.11 4.38
C ILE A 61 4.79 6.21 4.92
N CYS A 62 4.66 6.13 6.24
CA CYS A 62 3.60 5.33 6.84
C CYS A 62 2.93 6.06 8.01
N SER A 63 1.72 5.60 8.37
CA SER A 63 1.00 6.05 9.56
C SER A 63 0.70 4.85 10.45
N PRO A 64 1.58 4.55 11.40
CA PRO A 64 1.33 3.58 12.47
C PRO A 64 0.52 4.23 13.59
N SER A 65 0.47 3.57 14.77
CA SER A 65 -0.03 4.14 16.02
C SER A 65 0.95 3.86 17.17
N ASN A 66 0.56 4.27 18.38
CA ASN A 66 1.31 3.91 19.58
C ASN A 66 1.13 2.43 19.95
N GLU A 67 -0.02 1.83 19.57
CA GLU A 67 -0.39 0.44 19.78
C GLU A 67 0.22 -0.50 18.72
N THR A 68 0.90 0.03 17.70
CA THR A 68 1.63 -0.80 16.74
C THR A 68 2.72 -1.58 17.46
N PRO A 69 2.66 -2.94 17.46
CA PRO A 69 3.60 -3.75 18.24
C PRO A 69 5.00 -3.67 17.65
N THR A 70 6.01 -3.71 18.52
CA THR A 70 7.41 -3.89 18.11
C THR A 70 7.76 -5.37 18.10
N GLY A 71 8.70 -5.78 17.26
CA GLY A 71 9.15 -7.17 17.18
C GLY A 71 9.48 -7.62 15.76
N THR A 72 9.66 -8.92 15.62
CA THR A 72 9.88 -9.58 14.33
C THR A 72 8.67 -10.46 14.01
N PHE A 73 8.11 -10.26 12.83
CA PHE A 73 6.91 -10.93 12.34
C PHE A 73 7.15 -11.48 10.94
N TYR A 74 6.21 -12.32 10.46
CA TYR A 74 6.25 -12.88 9.11
C TYR A 74 4.85 -12.80 8.51
N THR A 75 4.73 -12.30 7.27
CA THR A 75 3.44 -12.04 6.63
C THR A 75 2.68 -13.33 6.30
N PRO A 76 1.54 -13.64 6.96
CA PRO A 76 0.84 -14.91 6.76
C PRO A 76 -0.16 -14.90 5.61
N VAL A 77 -0.79 -13.76 5.30
CA VAL A 77 -1.89 -13.66 4.35
C VAL A 77 -2.02 -12.27 3.75
N LYS A 78 -2.65 -12.18 2.57
CA LYS A 78 -2.92 -10.95 1.83
C LYS A 78 -4.39 -10.89 1.41
N TYR A 79 -4.92 -9.67 1.36
CA TYR A 79 -6.28 -9.40 0.88
C TYR A 79 -6.24 -8.27 -0.13
N ARG A 80 -6.93 -8.44 -1.27
CA ARG A 80 -7.03 -7.36 -2.26
C ARG A 80 -7.82 -6.18 -1.71
N TRP A 81 -8.92 -6.47 -1.02
CA TRP A 81 -9.72 -5.59 -0.16
C TRP A 81 -9.96 -6.28 1.17
N HIS A 82 -10.03 -5.51 2.23
CA HIS A 82 -10.30 -6.02 3.58
C HIS A 82 -11.12 -5.01 4.36
N GLU A 83 -12.10 -5.50 5.09
CA GLU A 83 -12.87 -4.70 6.04
C GLU A 83 -12.00 -4.35 7.23
N MET A 84 -12.10 -3.10 7.66
CA MET A 84 -11.35 -2.53 8.76
C MET A 84 -12.29 -2.13 9.89
N ILE A 85 -11.76 -1.88 11.08
CA ILE A 85 -12.55 -1.38 12.22
C ILE A 85 -13.25 -0.07 11.81
N GLY A 86 -14.56 0.04 12.10
CA GLY A 86 -15.35 1.24 11.82
C GLY A 86 -16.06 1.21 10.46
N ASN A 87 -16.41 0.03 9.95
CA ASN A 87 -17.17 -0.16 8.70
C ASN A 87 -16.52 0.56 7.52
N CYS A 88 -15.23 0.46 7.40
CA CYS A 88 -14.47 0.99 6.29
C CYS A 88 -13.57 -0.11 5.70
N TYR A 89 -12.99 0.15 4.54
CA TYR A 89 -12.29 -0.85 3.76
C TYR A 89 -10.93 -0.34 3.33
N ALA A 90 -9.96 -1.23 3.22
CA ALA A 90 -8.65 -0.89 2.66
C ALA A 90 -8.27 -1.87 1.55
N GLN A 91 -7.42 -1.44 0.63
CA GLN A 91 -6.94 -2.28 -0.45
C GLN A 91 -5.46 -2.63 -0.28
N TYR A 92 -5.04 -3.71 -0.96
CA TYR A 92 -3.68 -4.22 -0.93
C TYR A 92 -3.18 -4.51 0.49
N CYS A 93 -4.04 -5.13 1.29
CA CYS A 93 -3.74 -5.47 2.67
C CYS A 93 -2.79 -6.65 2.75
N THR A 94 -1.71 -6.52 3.51
CA THR A 94 -0.77 -7.60 3.84
C THR A 94 -0.70 -7.71 5.35
N ARG A 95 -1.13 -8.84 5.92
CA ARG A 95 -1.11 -9.07 7.36
C ARG A 95 0.33 -9.17 7.86
N ILE A 96 0.59 -8.53 8.99
CA ILE A 96 1.86 -8.59 9.70
C ILE A 96 1.75 -9.62 10.83
N THR A 97 0.77 -9.44 11.71
CA THR A 97 0.43 -10.32 12.82
C THR A 97 -1.00 -10.03 13.28
N ASP A 98 -1.70 -10.96 13.91
CA ASP A 98 -3.05 -10.81 14.47
C ASP A 98 -3.97 -9.94 13.58
N SER A 99 -4.42 -8.80 14.09
CA SER A 99 -5.21 -7.80 13.36
C SER A 99 -4.38 -6.70 12.69
N ILE A 100 -3.05 -6.74 12.79
CA ILE A 100 -2.16 -5.70 12.29
C ILE A 100 -1.77 -5.97 10.83
N LEU A 101 -1.99 -4.97 9.98
CA LEU A 101 -1.76 -5.07 8.53
C LEU A 101 -0.94 -3.88 8.01
N PHE A 102 -0.20 -4.11 6.91
CA PHE A 102 0.06 -3.06 5.93
C PHE A 102 -1.19 -2.90 5.07
N HIS A 103 -1.64 -1.68 4.84
CA HIS A 103 -2.81 -1.40 3.99
C HIS A 103 -2.78 0.03 3.44
N SER A 104 -3.56 0.29 2.38
CA SER A 104 -3.76 1.64 1.84
C SER A 104 -4.48 2.55 2.84
N VAL A 105 -4.61 3.84 2.53
CA VAL A 105 -5.65 4.67 3.17
C VAL A 105 -7.01 3.97 3.01
N TRP A 106 -7.90 4.14 3.98
CA TRP A 106 -9.19 3.45 3.99
C TRP A 106 -10.26 4.17 3.16
N TYR A 107 -11.29 3.41 2.75
CA TYR A 107 -12.39 3.80 1.90
C TYR A 107 -13.72 3.55 2.60
N TYR A 108 -14.74 4.34 2.28
CA TYR A 108 -16.08 4.17 2.84
C TYR A 108 -16.85 3.00 2.23
N LYS A 109 -16.50 2.56 1.00
CA LYS A 109 -17.17 1.46 0.31
C LYS A 109 -16.16 0.40 -0.15
N ASN A 110 -16.55 -0.87 -0.01
CA ASN A 110 -15.75 -1.98 -0.48
C ASN A 110 -15.62 -1.95 -2.02
N GLY A 111 -14.40 -2.03 -2.52
CA GLY A 111 -14.12 -2.07 -3.95
C GLY A 111 -14.22 -0.73 -4.67
N ASP A 112 -14.76 0.30 -4.04
CA ASP A 112 -14.95 1.61 -4.66
C ASP A 112 -13.81 2.58 -4.32
N LYS A 113 -12.93 2.77 -5.28
CA LYS A 113 -11.73 3.62 -5.14
C LYS A 113 -12.03 5.11 -5.09
N SER A 114 -13.25 5.53 -5.45
CA SER A 114 -13.69 6.92 -5.40
C SER A 114 -14.23 7.35 -4.04
N THR A 115 -14.09 6.49 -3.03
CA THR A 115 -14.61 6.71 -1.68
C THR A 115 -13.52 6.73 -0.60
N MET A 116 -12.28 7.05 -0.97
CA MET A 116 -11.18 7.17 0.01
C MET A 116 -11.44 8.31 0.98
N SER A 117 -11.06 8.12 2.24
CA SER A 117 -11.07 9.19 3.23
C SER A 117 -9.94 10.19 2.98
N VAL A 118 -10.29 11.36 2.45
CA VAL A 118 -9.34 12.48 2.28
C VAL A 118 -8.73 12.91 3.62
N LYS A 119 -9.54 12.94 4.69
CA LYS A 119 -9.06 13.24 6.05
C LYS A 119 -7.97 12.25 6.48
N ALA A 120 -8.18 10.96 6.25
CA ALA A 120 -7.21 9.93 6.60
C ALA A 120 -5.96 9.95 5.71
N TYR A 121 -6.10 10.34 4.43
CA TYR A 121 -4.98 10.58 3.52
C TYR A 121 -4.12 11.76 3.98
N ASN A 122 -4.73 12.87 4.35
CA ASN A 122 -4.02 14.11 4.69
C ASN A 122 -3.23 14.05 6.01
N VAL A 123 -3.46 13.03 6.84
CA VAL A 123 -2.65 12.78 8.04
C VAL A 123 -1.57 11.70 7.84
N MET A 124 -1.26 11.34 6.59
CA MET A 124 -0.18 10.40 6.31
C MET A 124 1.16 10.90 6.88
N GLY A 125 1.93 9.98 7.44
CA GLY A 125 3.19 10.28 8.14
C GLY A 125 3.03 10.66 9.60
N GLN A 126 1.80 10.71 10.11
CA GLN A 126 1.50 10.89 11.53
C GLN A 126 1.07 9.55 12.14
N LYS A 127 1.06 9.45 13.47
CA LYS A 127 0.48 8.29 14.18
C LYS A 127 -1.04 8.42 14.16
N ALA A 128 -1.69 7.74 13.23
CA ALA A 128 -3.12 7.94 12.94
C ALA A 128 -3.87 6.64 12.60
N SER A 129 -3.41 5.51 13.12
CA SER A 129 -4.07 4.21 12.99
C SER A 129 -4.46 3.64 14.37
N HIS A 130 -5.09 2.46 14.39
CA HIS A 130 -5.40 1.68 15.60
C HIS A 130 -4.48 0.45 15.72
N GLY A 131 -3.21 0.57 15.30
CA GLY A 131 -2.23 -0.51 15.34
C GLY A 131 -1.66 -0.87 13.98
N CYS A 132 -2.44 -0.83 12.91
CA CYS A 132 -2.00 -1.10 11.55
C CYS A 132 -0.94 -0.10 11.06
N VAL A 133 -0.21 -0.49 10.02
CA VAL A 133 0.76 0.38 9.32
C VAL A 133 0.12 0.85 8.02
N ARG A 134 -0.55 2.02 8.07
CA ARG A 134 -1.18 2.62 6.90
C ARG A 134 -0.11 3.16 5.95
N LEU A 135 -0.29 2.96 4.66
CA LEU A 135 0.60 3.36 3.58
C LEU A 135 -0.18 4.15 2.50
N LEU A 136 0.52 4.85 1.63
CA LEU A 136 -0.05 5.32 0.37
C LEU A 136 -0.43 4.12 -0.49
N CYS A 137 -1.45 4.25 -1.35
CA CYS A 137 -1.94 3.13 -2.16
C CYS A 137 -0.85 2.48 -3.02
N LYS A 138 0.01 3.30 -3.67
CA LYS A 138 1.16 2.80 -4.44
C LYS A 138 2.12 1.93 -3.64
N ASP A 139 2.31 2.25 -2.36
CA ASP A 139 3.29 1.59 -1.50
C ASP A 139 2.70 0.31 -0.88
N SER A 140 1.43 0.32 -0.45
CA SER A 140 0.75 -0.90 -0.04
C SER A 140 0.62 -1.90 -1.19
N LYS A 141 0.30 -1.42 -2.41
CA LYS A 141 0.32 -2.26 -3.62
C LYS A 141 1.70 -2.83 -3.90
N TRP A 142 2.75 -2.03 -3.75
CA TRP A 142 4.11 -2.51 -3.99
C TRP A 142 4.47 -3.66 -3.06
N ILE A 143 4.18 -3.55 -1.74
CA ILE A 143 4.38 -4.66 -0.79
C ILE A 143 3.53 -5.87 -1.18
N TYR A 144 2.27 -5.65 -1.50
CA TYR A 144 1.33 -6.70 -1.89
C TYR A 144 1.83 -7.51 -3.09
N ASP A 145 2.37 -6.84 -4.11
CA ASP A 145 2.79 -7.48 -5.35
C ASP A 145 4.18 -8.15 -5.25
N HIS A 146 5.12 -7.53 -4.53
CA HIS A 146 6.53 -7.94 -4.57
C HIS A 146 6.98 -8.78 -3.39
N CYS A 147 6.41 -8.54 -2.20
CA CYS A 147 6.79 -9.28 -1.00
C CYS A 147 5.92 -10.54 -0.87
N ALA A 148 6.50 -11.72 -0.99
CA ALA A 148 5.78 -13.00 -0.86
C ALA A 148 5.23 -13.19 0.57
N LEU A 149 4.30 -14.14 0.75
CA LEU A 149 3.94 -14.63 2.09
C LEU A 149 5.20 -15.16 2.78
N GLY A 150 5.27 -15.03 4.10
CA GLY A 150 6.48 -15.34 4.89
C GLY A 150 7.54 -14.23 4.84
N THR A 151 7.28 -13.06 4.22
CA THR A 151 8.22 -11.93 4.27
C THR A 151 8.43 -11.48 5.71
N LYS A 152 9.69 -11.40 6.13
CA LYS A 152 10.10 -10.91 7.44
C LYS A 152 9.80 -9.43 7.59
N VAL A 153 9.12 -9.06 8.68
CA VAL A 153 8.80 -7.69 9.05
C VAL A 153 9.41 -7.40 10.43
N ILE A 154 10.21 -6.36 10.54
CA ILE A 154 10.80 -5.90 11.80
C ILE A 154 10.20 -4.54 12.13
N ILE A 155 9.49 -4.44 13.23
CA ILE A 155 8.90 -3.19 13.72
C ILE A 155 9.68 -2.74 14.96
N PHE A 156 10.16 -1.51 14.96
CA PHE A 156 11.02 -0.99 16.02
C PHE A 156 10.81 0.53 16.23
N ARG A 157 11.28 1.03 17.37
CA ARG A 157 11.29 2.47 17.68
C ARG A 157 12.72 2.98 17.53
N GLY A 158 13.00 3.65 16.44
CA GLY A 158 14.32 4.18 16.11
C GLY A 158 14.29 5.70 15.85
N THR A 159 15.39 6.19 15.34
CA THR A 159 15.63 7.57 14.97
C THR A 159 15.82 7.71 13.45
N LYS A 160 16.06 8.92 12.96
CA LYS A 160 16.39 9.16 11.54
C LYS A 160 17.69 8.48 11.08
N LYS A 161 18.60 8.18 12.01
CA LYS A 161 19.85 7.49 11.69
C LYS A 161 19.65 6.04 11.31
N ASP A 162 18.51 5.46 11.72
CA ASP A 162 18.14 4.08 11.44
C ASP A 162 17.42 3.93 10.10
N ASP A 163 17.12 5.04 9.40
CA ASP A 163 16.49 5.08 8.09
C ASP A 163 17.56 5.31 7.00
N PRO A 164 18.06 4.25 6.33
CA PRO A 164 19.14 4.36 5.35
C PRO A 164 18.74 5.10 4.06
N ILE A 165 17.43 5.21 3.82
CA ILE A 165 16.84 6.00 2.75
C ILE A 165 15.93 7.04 3.38
N LYS A 166 16.07 8.29 2.99
CA LYS A 166 15.24 9.40 3.47
C LYS A 166 13.76 9.08 3.28
N ARG A 167 12.96 9.24 4.34
CA ARG A 167 11.51 9.09 4.27
C ARG A 167 10.94 10.04 3.21
N PRO A 168 10.14 9.54 2.24
CA PRO A 168 9.52 10.40 1.24
C PRO A 168 8.46 11.32 1.87
N SER A 169 8.23 12.45 1.23
CA SER A 169 7.07 13.30 1.48
C SER A 169 5.86 12.85 0.66
N PHE A 170 4.69 13.40 0.96
CA PHE A 170 3.50 13.28 0.14
C PHE A 170 2.83 14.65 0.01
N THR A 171 1.95 14.81 -0.96
CA THR A 171 1.20 16.06 -1.17
C THR A 171 -0.21 15.86 -0.64
N PRO A 172 -0.65 16.63 0.37
CA PRO A 172 -2.04 16.61 0.84
C PRO A 172 -3.02 17.01 -0.25
N ILE A 173 -4.24 16.52 -0.16
CA ILE A 173 -5.37 16.91 -1.02
C ILE A 173 -5.97 18.18 -0.41
N THR A 174 -5.80 19.32 -1.08
CA THR A 174 -6.25 20.63 -0.56
C THR A 174 -7.56 21.12 -1.18
N ASN A 175 -7.92 20.63 -2.37
CA ASN A 175 -9.11 21.07 -3.10
C ASN A 175 -10.10 19.91 -3.25
N GLY A 176 -11.25 19.99 -2.54
CA GLY A 176 -12.29 18.96 -2.52
C GLY A 176 -13.06 18.71 -3.82
N LYS A 177 -12.56 19.19 -4.96
CA LYS A 177 -13.18 18.97 -6.28
C LYS A 177 -12.77 17.68 -6.97
N PHE A 178 -11.77 17.00 -6.48
CA PHE A 178 -11.28 15.77 -7.11
C PHE A 178 -11.54 14.60 -6.17
N THR A 179 -12.54 13.89 -6.53
CA THR A 179 -12.84 12.51 -6.24
C THR A 179 -11.98 11.97 -5.09
N ASP A 180 -12.59 11.40 -4.12
CA ASP A 180 -11.98 10.74 -2.97
C ASP A 180 -11.13 9.52 -3.41
N TRP A 181 -10.27 9.72 -4.41
CA TRP A 181 -9.27 8.76 -4.86
C TRP A 181 -7.93 9.03 -4.20
N ASP A 182 -7.20 7.98 -3.88
CA ASP A 182 -5.79 8.13 -3.51
C ASP A 182 -5.00 8.59 -4.75
N PRO A 183 -4.36 9.80 -4.72
CA PRO A 183 -3.59 10.31 -5.86
C PRO A 183 -2.49 9.35 -6.33
N THR A 184 -2.06 8.44 -5.45
CA THR A 184 -1.00 7.47 -5.72
C THR A 184 -1.51 6.11 -6.20
N ASP A 185 -2.83 5.89 -6.25
CA ASP A 185 -3.39 4.63 -6.74
C ASP A 185 -2.95 4.41 -8.20
N PRO A 186 -2.28 3.28 -8.51
CA PRO A 186 -1.76 2.99 -9.84
C PRO A 186 -2.84 2.69 -10.88
N ASP A 187 -4.11 2.63 -10.54
CA ASP A 187 -5.20 2.39 -11.49
C ASP A 187 -5.16 3.40 -12.64
N PRO A 188 -5.20 2.95 -13.92
CA PRO A 188 -5.28 3.85 -15.08
C PRO A 188 -6.50 4.79 -15.07
N LYS A 189 -7.60 4.37 -14.41
CA LYS A 189 -8.81 5.17 -14.25
C LYS A 189 -8.69 6.23 -13.16
N ASN A 190 -7.59 6.26 -12.41
CA ASN A 190 -7.37 7.25 -11.37
C ASN A 190 -7.43 8.66 -11.96
N PRO A 191 -8.38 9.49 -11.51
CA PRO A 191 -8.55 10.83 -12.05
C PRO A 191 -7.30 11.72 -11.88
N TYR A 192 -6.46 11.48 -10.89
CA TYR A 192 -5.18 12.19 -10.72
C TYR A 192 -4.12 11.85 -11.79
N LYS A 193 -4.32 10.78 -12.58
CA LYS A 193 -3.41 10.39 -13.65
C LYS A 193 -3.79 10.97 -15.02
N SER A 194 -4.96 11.53 -15.14
CA SER A 194 -5.37 12.20 -16.37
C SER A 194 -4.56 13.49 -16.50
N ASN A 195 -3.53 13.46 -17.34
CA ASN A 195 -2.66 14.60 -17.65
C ASN A 195 -3.34 15.66 -18.56
N LYS A 196 -4.66 15.59 -18.77
CA LYS A 196 -5.35 16.59 -19.59
C LYS A 196 -5.53 17.87 -18.77
N PRO A 197 -4.86 18.95 -19.12
CA PRO A 197 -5.08 20.24 -18.46
C PRO A 197 -6.50 20.75 -18.77
N VAL A 198 -7.07 21.47 -17.82
CA VAL A 198 -8.33 22.17 -18.03
C VAL A 198 -8.03 23.55 -18.59
N ILE A 199 -8.49 23.81 -19.81
CA ILE A 199 -8.38 25.11 -20.46
C ILE A 199 -9.69 25.86 -20.23
N THR A 200 -9.63 27.04 -19.64
CA THR A 200 -10.79 27.91 -19.43
C THR A 200 -10.57 29.22 -20.16
N ALA A 201 -11.51 29.59 -21.04
CA ALA A 201 -11.49 30.89 -21.68
C ALA A 201 -11.73 31.99 -20.64
N LYS A 202 -10.92 33.03 -20.67
CA LYS A 202 -11.09 34.24 -19.83
C LYS A 202 -11.94 35.30 -20.51
N VAL A 203 -11.86 35.35 -21.84
CA VAL A 203 -12.50 36.38 -22.67
C VAL A 203 -13.35 35.71 -23.72
N LYS A 204 -14.56 36.21 -23.93
CA LYS A 204 -15.51 35.70 -24.94
C LYS A 204 -15.42 36.43 -26.28
N THR A 205 -14.97 37.67 -26.27
CA THR A 205 -14.88 38.54 -27.42
C THR A 205 -13.61 39.39 -27.37
N ILE A 206 -12.99 39.62 -28.53
CA ILE A 206 -11.81 40.46 -28.71
C ILE A 206 -12.10 41.33 -29.94
N GLU A 207 -11.81 42.61 -29.85
CA GLU A 207 -11.94 43.53 -30.98
C GLU A 207 -10.89 43.20 -32.07
N TYR A 208 -11.31 43.31 -33.31
CA TYR A 208 -10.44 43.08 -34.49
C TYR A 208 -9.23 44.00 -34.46
N GLY A 209 -8.04 43.45 -34.69
CA GLY A 209 -6.77 44.20 -34.65
C GLY A 209 -6.08 44.33 -33.31
N THR A 210 -6.68 43.86 -32.23
CA THR A 210 -6.05 43.87 -30.89
C THR A 210 -4.93 42.86 -30.79
N LYS A 211 -3.71 43.29 -30.41
CA LYS A 211 -2.61 42.37 -30.10
C LYS A 211 -2.83 41.79 -28.71
N VAL A 212 -3.10 40.50 -28.62
CA VAL A 212 -3.33 39.75 -27.35
C VAL A 212 -2.33 38.67 -27.16
N LYS A 213 -1.95 38.43 -25.89
CA LYS A 213 -1.15 37.27 -25.50
C LYS A 213 -2.09 36.12 -25.14
N LEU A 214 -1.71 34.89 -25.49
CA LEU A 214 -2.52 33.72 -25.19
C LEU A 214 -2.86 33.61 -23.67
N SER A 215 -1.96 34.02 -22.80
CA SER A 215 -2.14 34.10 -21.33
C SER A 215 -3.30 35.01 -20.91
N ASP A 216 -3.67 35.99 -21.74
CA ASP A 216 -4.74 36.93 -21.45
C ASP A 216 -6.10 36.33 -21.83
N LEU A 217 -6.11 35.40 -22.79
CA LEU A 217 -7.29 34.77 -23.35
C LEU A 217 -7.73 33.52 -22.59
N ILE A 218 -6.78 32.75 -22.08
CA ILE A 218 -7.07 31.46 -21.46
C ILE A 218 -6.34 31.31 -20.11
N THR A 219 -6.91 30.53 -19.23
CA THR A 219 -6.22 29.97 -18.07
C THR A 219 -6.13 28.46 -18.28
N VAL A 220 -4.89 27.95 -18.20
CA VAL A 220 -4.63 26.52 -18.21
C VAL A 220 -4.32 26.10 -16.78
N LYS A 221 -5.08 25.19 -16.25
CA LYS A 221 -4.86 24.62 -14.93
C LYS A 221 -4.55 23.14 -15.05
N ASP A 222 -3.59 22.67 -14.22
CA ASP A 222 -3.48 21.25 -14.00
C ASP A 222 -4.73 20.74 -13.24
N ARG A 223 -4.79 19.44 -13.06
CA ARG A 223 -5.95 18.84 -12.39
C ARG A 223 -6.00 19.13 -10.88
N ALA A 224 -4.88 19.51 -10.28
CA ALA A 224 -4.80 19.96 -8.89
C ALA A 224 -5.27 21.42 -8.73
N GLY A 225 -5.61 22.09 -9.87
CA GLY A 225 -6.05 23.48 -9.89
C GLY A 225 -4.91 24.49 -9.96
N ASN A 226 -3.64 24.05 -10.05
CA ASN A 226 -2.50 24.94 -10.20
C ASN A 226 -2.50 25.57 -11.60
N VAL A 227 -2.28 26.88 -11.67
CA VAL A 227 -2.18 27.56 -12.97
C VAL A 227 -0.87 27.12 -13.65
N LEU A 228 -0.99 26.55 -14.82
CA LEU A 228 0.17 26.20 -15.66
C LEU A 228 0.62 27.44 -16.42
N THR A 229 1.85 27.83 -16.19
CA THR A 229 2.52 28.88 -16.98
C THR A 229 3.23 28.24 -18.19
N THR A 230 3.56 29.04 -19.21
CA THR A 230 4.34 28.59 -20.38
C THR A 230 5.69 27.96 -20.04
N LYS A 231 6.23 28.24 -18.84
CA LYS A 231 7.45 27.58 -18.33
C LYS A 231 7.20 26.12 -17.92
N ASN A 232 5.97 25.76 -17.57
CA ASN A 232 5.59 24.46 -17.05
C ASN A 232 4.75 23.63 -18.03
N ALA A 233 4.32 24.23 -19.13
CA ALA A 233 3.60 23.54 -20.20
C ALA A 233 4.56 23.40 -21.41
N LYS A 234 4.90 22.17 -21.76
CA LYS A 234 5.41 21.90 -23.11
C LYS A 234 4.20 22.00 -24.06
N ILE A 235 4.13 23.07 -24.79
CA ILE A 235 3.21 23.25 -25.93
C ILE A 235 3.93 22.76 -27.17
#